data_afe20c7e0cd1c4c8ea731faefc90c9ca
#
_entry.id   afe20c7e0cd1c4c8ea731faefc90c9ca
#
_cell.length_a   1.000
_cell.length_b   1.000
_cell.length_c   1.000
_cell.angle_alpha   90.00
_cell.angle_beta   90.00
_cell.angle_gamma   90.00
#
_symmetry.space_group_name_H-M   'P 1'
#
loop_
_entity.id
_entity.type
_entity.pdbx_description
1 polymer ?
#
loop_
_entity_poly.entity_id
_entity_poly.type
_entity_poly.pdbx_seq_one_letter_code
_entity_poly.pdbx_strand_id
1 'polypeptide(L)'
;MFNKNDIIEIEIIDQGTTGEGIGKVDGYALFVKDAVIGDVVKVKIMKAKKNFAFAKLLEVVKPSPYRVEPLCPVANRCGGCQLQAMNYKQQLEFKEKKVYNNIKRIGGIEDFEMKPIIGIKELAVKGYEDNGPFHYRNKAQFPIGLDSTRNYNNKTY
;
A
#
# COMPACT_ATOMS: atom_id res chain seq x y z
N MET A 1 -18.61 -0.45 17.77
CA MET A 1 -18.49 -1.53 16.76
C MET A 1 -18.90 -0.93 15.43
N PHE A 2 -18.09 -1.07 14.38
CA PHE A 2 -18.38 -0.47 13.07
C PHE A 2 -19.34 -1.34 12.25
N ASN A 3 -20.20 -0.69 11.47
CA ASN A 3 -21.10 -1.33 10.53
C ASN A 3 -20.61 -1.14 9.09
N LYS A 4 -21.08 -2.01 8.20
CA LYS A 4 -20.86 -1.84 6.76
C LYS A 4 -21.46 -0.50 6.31
N ASN A 5 -20.70 0.23 5.49
CA ASN A 5 -20.99 1.56 4.96
C ASN A 5 -20.78 2.74 5.92
N ASP A 6 -20.36 2.52 7.17
CA ASP A 6 -19.93 3.63 8.03
C ASP A 6 -18.78 4.38 7.36
N ILE A 7 -18.81 5.70 7.49
CA ILE A 7 -17.75 6.59 6.96
C ILE A 7 -17.09 7.26 8.16
N ILE A 8 -15.78 7.12 8.25
CA ILE A 8 -14.99 7.67 9.35
C ILE A 8 -13.70 8.27 8.81
N GLU A 9 -13.12 9.17 9.61
CA GLU A 9 -11.78 9.70 9.38
C GLU A 9 -10.79 9.04 10.34
N ILE A 10 -9.64 8.62 9.81
CA ILE A 10 -8.61 7.92 10.60
C ILE A 10 -7.22 8.32 10.13
N GLU A 11 -6.26 8.26 11.04
CA GLU A 11 -4.84 8.32 10.72
C GLU A 11 -4.29 6.92 10.41
N ILE A 12 -3.46 6.82 9.40
CA ILE A 12 -2.75 5.59 9.03
C ILE A 12 -1.43 5.53 9.81
N ILE A 13 -1.38 4.66 10.80
CA ILE A 13 -0.28 4.54 11.75
C ILE A 13 0.72 3.44 11.44
N ASP A 14 0.36 2.51 10.53
CA ASP A 14 1.25 1.42 10.12
C ASP A 14 0.90 0.94 8.71
N GLN A 15 1.70 0.02 8.19
CA GLN A 15 1.52 -0.58 6.87
C GLN A 15 1.44 -2.10 7.01
N GLY A 16 0.41 -2.70 6.45
CA GLY A 16 0.23 -4.14 6.42
C GLY A 16 1.18 -4.85 5.46
N THR A 17 1.28 -6.16 5.61
CA THR A 17 2.25 -6.99 4.85
C THR A 17 2.01 -7.00 3.35
N THR A 18 0.80 -6.70 2.88
CA THR A 18 0.44 -6.59 1.46
C THR A 18 0.42 -5.15 0.95
N GLY A 19 0.82 -4.18 1.80
CA GLY A 19 0.96 -2.78 1.41
C GLY A 19 -0.26 -1.91 1.72
N GLU A 20 -1.30 -2.47 2.37
CA GLU A 20 -2.43 -1.69 2.85
C GLU A 20 -2.06 -0.83 4.07
N GLY A 21 -2.59 0.37 4.15
CA GLY A 21 -2.48 1.20 5.35
C GLY A 21 -3.28 0.62 6.51
N ILE A 22 -2.76 0.76 7.73
CA ILE A 22 -3.43 0.32 8.96
C ILE A 22 -3.70 1.54 9.84
N GLY A 23 -4.97 1.82 10.09
CA GLY A 23 -5.42 2.75 11.13
C GLY A 23 -6.04 2.01 12.30
N LYS A 24 -6.18 2.67 13.46
CA LYS A 24 -6.83 2.11 14.64
C LYS A 24 -7.79 3.11 15.25
N VAL A 25 -8.95 2.62 15.68
CA VAL A 25 -9.93 3.36 16.49
C VAL A 25 -10.28 2.51 17.69
N ASP A 26 -9.98 2.99 18.90
CA ASP A 26 -10.21 2.28 20.16
C ASP A 26 -9.64 0.84 20.15
N GLY A 27 -8.45 0.68 19.57
CA GLY A 27 -7.79 -0.64 19.45
C GLY A 27 -8.30 -1.52 18.31
N TYR A 28 -9.37 -1.12 17.63
CA TYR A 28 -9.92 -1.85 16.48
C TYR A 28 -9.19 -1.47 15.19
N ALA A 29 -8.60 -2.45 14.51
CA ALA A 29 -7.78 -2.23 13.34
C ALA A 29 -8.62 -2.08 12.06
N LEU A 30 -8.21 -1.15 11.21
CA LEU A 30 -8.82 -0.85 9.91
C LEU A 30 -7.77 -0.96 8.82
N PHE A 31 -7.98 -1.87 7.88
CA PHE A 31 -7.11 -2.10 6.72
C PHE A 31 -7.63 -1.29 5.53
N VAL A 32 -6.82 -0.37 5.04
CA VAL A 32 -7.20 0.59 3.99
C VAL A 32 -6.28 0.44 2.79
N LYS A 33 -6.81 -0.07 1.69
CA LYS A 33 -6.07 -0.15 0.43
C LYS A 33 -5.73 1.25 -0.09
N ASP A 34 -4.54 1.41 -0.69
CA ASP A 34 -4.03 2.63 -1.31
C ASP A 34 -3.78 3.79 -0.32
N ALA A 35 -3.82 3.53 1.00
CA ALA A 35 -3.43 4.48 2.03
C ALA A 35 -1.97 4.29 2.44
N VAL A 36 -1.27 5.40 2.67
CA VAL A 36 0.15 5.45 3.05
C VAL A 36 0.26 5.81 4.53
N ILE A 37 1.23 5.22 5.21
CA ILE A 37 1.53 5.54 6.62
C ILE A 37 1.72 7.05 6.79
N GLY A 38 1.07 7.62 7.81
CA GLY A 38 1.04 9.06 8.09
C GLY A 38 -0.04 9.85 7.35
N ASP A 39 -0.83 9.21 6.46
CA ASP A 39 -2.02 9.87 5.91
C ASP A 39 -3.11 10.03 6.96
N VAL A 40 -3.85 11.12 6.91
CA VAL A 40 -5.20 11.21 7.49
C VAL A 40 -6.21 11.02 6.36
N VAL A 41 -7.07 10.02 6.50
CA VAL A 41 -7.95 9.56 5.41
C VAL A 41 -9.38 9.41 5.84
N LYS A 42 -10.30 9.73 4.94
CA LYS A 42 -11.71 9.41 5.06
C LYS A 42 -11.97 8.08 4.38
N VAL A 43 -12.52 7.14 5.11
CA VAL A 43 -12.71 5.77 4.66
C VAL A 43 -14.14 5.29 4.84
N LYS A 44 -14.56 4.36 3.98
CA LYS A 44 -15.85 3.66 4.08
C LYS A 44 -15.62 2.21 4.47
N ILE A 45 -16.28 1.76 5.53
CA ILE A 45 -16.22 0.37 5.97
C ILE A 45 -16.89 -0.54 4.95
N MET A 46 -16.12 -1.46 4.39
CA MET A 46 -16.60 -2.43 3.40
C MET A 46 -17.02 -3.73 4.04
N LYS A 47 -16.24 -4.20 5.02
CA LYS A 47 -16.48 -5.47 5.72
C LYS A 47 -15.92 -5.38 7.13
N ALA A 48 -16.80 -5.42 8.12
CA ALA A 48 -16.43 -5.50 9.53
C ALA A 48 -16.31 -6.97 9.97
N LYS A 49 -15.32 -7.26 10.80
CA LYS A 49 -15.07 -8.52 11.49
C LYS A 49 -15.05 -8.23 12.99
N LYS A 50 -14.91 -9.28 13.83
CA LYS A 50 -14.89 -9.12 15.29
C LYS A 50 -13.79 -8.17 15.78
N ASN A 51 -12.58 -8.25 15.23
CA ASN A 51 -11.38 -7.56 15.74
C ASN A 51 -10.78 -6.56 14.74
N PHE A 52 -11.29 -6.49 13.50
CA PHE A 52 -10.80 -5.60 12.45
C PHE A 52 -11.82 -5.37 11.35
N ALA A 53 -11.60 -4.37 10.50
CA ALA A 53 -12.39 -4.18 9.29
C ALA A 53 -11.49 -3.90 8.07
N PHE A 54 -12.06 -4.17 6.89
CA PHE A 54 -11.55 -3.66 5.61
C PHE A 54 -12.34 -2.41 5.23
N ALA A 55 -11.61 -1.37 4.87
CA ALA A 55 -12.18 -0.11 4.48
C ALA A 55 -11.66 0.35 3.11
N LYS A 56 -12.49 1.07 2.39
CA LYS A 56 -12.16 1.69 1.11
C LYS A 56 -11.77 3.14 1.36
N LEU A 57 -10.62 3.55 0.83
CA LEU A 57 -10.20 4.94 0.79
C LEU A 57 -11.20 5.74 -0.06
N LEU A 58 -11.78 6.78 0.51
CA LEU A 58 -12.64 7.75 -0.19
C LEU A 58 -11.86 9.02 -0.55
N GLU A 59 -11.10 9.54 0.42
CA GLU A 59 -10.41 10.82 0.32
C GLU A 59 -9.16 10.81 1.20
N VAL A 60 -8.08 11.44 0.74
CA VAL A 60 -6.92 11.77 1.56
C VAL A 60 -7.12 13.19 2.08
N VAL A 61 -7.49 13.31 3.35
CA VAL A 61 -7.77 14.60 4.01
C VAL A 61 -6.47 15.38 4.24
N LYS A 62 -5.44 14.68 4.73
CA LYS A 62 -4.10 15.21 4.91
C LYS A 62 -3.09 14.19 4.41
N PRO A 63 -2.36 14.49 3.33
CA PRO A 63 -1.37 13.56 2.80
C PRO A 63 -0.16 13.44 3.73
N SER A 64 0.35 12.23 3.84
CA SER A 64 1.63 11.92 4.48
C SER A 64 2.78 12.58 3.72
N PRO A 65 3.89 12.96 4.40
CA PRO A 65 5.13 13.39 3.73
C PRO A 65 5.76 12.27 2.89
N TYR A 66 5.32 11.04 3.07
CA TYR A 66 5.78 9.88 2.29
C TYR A 66 4.90 9.59 1.06
N ARG A 67 3.73 10.26 0.96
CA ARG A 67 2.83 10.09 -0.18
C ARG A 67 3.37 10.81 -1.41
N VAL A 68 3.28 10.12 -2.54
CA VAL A 68 3.57 10.67 -3.87
C VAL A 68 2.43 10.33 -4.83
N GLU A 69 2.28 11.13 -5.88
CA GLU A 69 1.35 10.81 -6.95
C GLU A 69 1.87 9.61 -7.75
N PRO A 70 1.09 8.52 -7.89
CA PRO A 70 1.49 7.39 -8.72
C PRO A 70 1.69 7.79 -10.18
N LEU A 71 2.81 7.41 -10.79
CA LEU A 71 3.06 7.66 -12.23
C LEU A 71 2.10 6.89 -13.14
N CYS A 72 1.59 5.76 -12.68
CA CYS A 72 0.65 4.96 -13.45
C CYS A 72 -0.79 5.50 -13.30
N PRO A 73 -1.44 5.96 -14.38
CA PRO A 73 -2.77 6.56 -14.32
C PRO A 73 -3.87 5.57 -13.89
N VAL A 74 -3.57 4.28 -13.89
CA VAL A 74 -4.51 3.22 -13.49
C VAL A 74 -4.09 2.52 -12.19
N ALA A 75 -3.13 3.05 -11.45
CA ALA A 75 -2.58 2.44 -10.22
C ALA A 75 -3.67 2.07 -9.20
N ASN A 76 -4.64 2.96 -8.99
CA ASN A 76 -5.74 2.77 -8.04
C ASN A 76 -6.83 1.78 -8.50
N ARG A 77 -6.79 1.34 -9.78
CA ARG A 77 -7.81 0.45 -10.38
C ARG A 77 -7.24 -0.91 -10.75
N CYS A 78 -6.01 -0.95 -11.23
CA CYS A 78 -5.36 -2.15 -11.76
C CYS A 78 -5.09 -3.20 -10.67
N GLY A 79 -4.69 -2.76 -9.45
CA GLY A 79 -4.34 -3.68 -8.36
C GLY A 79 -3.02 -4.44 -8.55
N GLY A 80 -2.28 -4.21 -9.62
CA GLY A 80 -0.98 -4.84 -9.88
C GLY A 80 0.16 -4.28 -9.01
N CYS A 81 0.03 -3.02 -8.54
CA CYS A 81 1.00 -2.36 -7.70
C CYS A 81 0.34 -1.86 -6.41
N GLN A 82 0.97 -2.10 -5.26
CA GLN A 82 0.42 -1.73 -3.95
C GLN A 82 1.13 -0.52 -3.32
N LEU A 83 2.33 -0.17 -3.77
CA LEU A 83 3.19 0.81 -3.11
C LEU A 83 3.49 2.06 -3.95
N GLN A 84 2.86 2.25 -5.13
CA GLN A 84 3.19 3.38 -6.01
C GLN A 84 2.85 4.74 -5.40
N ALA A 85 1.89 4.82 -4.48
CA ALA A 85 1.55 6.05 -3.78
C ALA A 85 2.55 6.42 -2.67
N MET A 86 3.59 5.62 -2.46
CA MET A 86 4.61 5.80 -1.44
C MET A 86 5.94 6.14 -2.09
N ASN A 87 6.68 7.13 -1.57
CA ASN A 87 8.01 7.46 -2.08
C ASN A 87 8.99 6.28 -1.90
N TYR A 88 10.04 6.25 -2.71
CA TYR A 88 10.91 5.08 -2.78
C TYR A 88 11.66 4.80 -1.47
N LYS A 89 12.09 5.85 -0.77
CA LYS A 89 12.74 5.69 0.54
C LYS A 89 11.83 4.94 1.50
N GLN A 90 10.58 5.35 1.60
CA GLN A 90 9.60 4.70 2.48
C GLN A 90 9.25 3.27 2.01
N GLN A 91 9.26 3.01 0.69
CA GLN A 91 9.12 1.64 0.18
C GLN A 91 10.25 0.72 0.65
N LEU A 92 11.48 1.22 0.70
CA LEU A 92 12.63 0.45 1.21
C LEU A 92 12.47 0.18 2.71
N GLU A 93 12.17 1.19 3.51
CA GLU A 93 11.92 1.05 4.95
C GLU A 93 10.79 0.05 5.24
N PHE A 94 9.70 0.12 4.49
CA PHE A 94 8.59 -0.84 4.60
C PHE A 94 9.05 -2.29 4.32
N LYS A 95 9.81 -2.50 3.25
CA LYS A 95 10.30 -3.83 2.88
C LYS A 95 11.28 -4.39 3.90
N GLU A 96 12.19 -3.56 4.40
CA GLU A 96 13.14 -3.92 5.45
C GLU A 96 12.42 -4.32 6.74
N LYS A 97 11.49 -3.47 7.21
CA LYS A 97 10.65 -3.74 8.39
C LYS A 97 9.83 -5.03 8.23
N LYS A 98 9.31 -5.30 7.03
CA LYS A 98 8.57 -6.52 6.73
C LYS A 98 9.45 -7.76 6.89
N VAL A 99 10.67 -7.75 6.34
CA VAL A 99 11.61 -8.88 6.47
C VAL A 99 11.98 -9.09 7.93
N TYR A 100 12.36 -8.01 8.63
CA TYR A 100 12.68 -8.06 10.06
C TYR A 100 11.55 -8.68 10.89
N ASN A 101 10.32 -8.20 10.71
CA ASN A 101 9.17 -8.69 11.44
C ASN A 101 8.85 -10.16 11.12
N ASN A 102 9.03 -10.58 9.87
CA ASN A 102 8.80 -11.97 9.48
C ASN A 102 9.81 -12.93 10.14
N ILE A 103 11.09 -12.55 10.14
CA ILE A 103 12.14 -13.35 10.80
C ILE A 103 11.87 -13.44 12.30
N LYS A 104 11.61 -12.29 12.94
CA LYS A 104 11.44 -12.22 14.38
C LYS A 104 10.12 -12.86 14.86
N ARG A 105 8.98 -12.50 14.26
CA ARG A 105 7.66 -12.88 14.76
C ARG A 105 7.14 -14.19 14.21
N ILE A 106 7.44 -14.52 12.95
CA ILE A 106 6.98 -15.74 12.30
C ILE A 106 8.07 -16.80 12.42
N GLY A 107 9.32 -16.44 12.15
CA GLY A 107 10.46 -17.35 12.27
C GLY A 107 10.87 -17.66 13.70
N GLY A 108 10.48 -16.82 14.68
CA GLY A 108 10.88 -16.98 16.08
C GLY A 108 12.38 -16.80 16.32
N ILE A 109 13.09 -16.15 15.38
CA ILE A 109 14.54 -15.94 15.47
C ILE A 109 14.74 -14.55 16.07
N GLU A 110 15.37 -14.49 17.24
CA GLU A 110 15.61 -13.23 17.96
C GLU A 110 17.03 -12.70 17.75
N ASP A 111 17.99 -13.60 17.64
CA ASP A 111 19.41 -13.26 17.46
C ASP A 111 19.81 -13.38 15.98
N PHE A 112 19.73 -12.25 15.26
CA PHE A 112 20.18 -12.13 13.87
C PHE A 112 20.62 -10.71 13.56
N GLU A 113 21.60 -10.59 12.70
CA GLU A 113 22.05 -9.30 12.17
C GLU A 113 21.27 -8.95 10.89
N MET A 114 20.54 -7.86 10.92
CA MET A 114 19.85 -7.34 9.74
C MET A 114 20.79 -6.41 8.97
N LYS A 115 21.17 -6.78 7.74
CA LYS A 115 21.89 -5.87 6.86
C LYS A 115 20.95 -4.85 6.24
N PRO A 116 21.37 -3.60 6.00
CA PRO A 116 20.55 -2.59 5.33
C PRO A 116 20.05 -3.08 3.97
N ILE A 117 18.82 -2.72 3.63
CA ILE A 117 18.25 -3.04 2.33
C ILE A 117 19.02 -2.30 1.23
N ILE A 118 19.35 -3.01 0.16
CA ILE A 118 20.01 -2.44 -1.02
C ILE A 118 18.95 -1.91 -1.96
N GLY A 119 18.95 -0.60 -2.22
CA GLY A 119 18.07 0.06 -3.18
C GLY A 119 18.65 0.08 -4.60
N ILE A 120 17.86 0.54 -5.56
CA ILE A 120 18.29 0.63 -6.97
C ILE A 120 19.42 1.63 -7.16
N LYS A 121 19.46 2.71 -6.36
CA LYS A 121 20.53 3.72 -6.42
C LYS A 121 21.88 3.13 -6.06
N GLU A 122 21.94 2.28 -5.05
CA GLU A 122 23.15 1.61 -4.60
C GLU A 122 23.66 0.59 -5.62
N LEU A 123 22.78 0.08 -6.47
CA LEU A 123 23.15 -0.82 -7.57
C LEU A 123 23.67 -0.09 -8.81
N ALA A 124 23.65 1.26 -8.81
CA ALA A 124 24.08 2.11 -9.92
C ALA A 124 23.48 1.70 -11.28
N VAL A 125 22.19 1.31 -11.27
CA VAL A 125 21.49 0.90 -12.49
C VAL A 125 21.17 2.13 -13.31
N LYS A 126 21.85 2.26 -14.46
CA LYS A 126 21.68 3.39 -15.37
C LYS A 126 20.22 3.59 -15.79
N GLY A 127 19.76 4.83 -15.71
CA GLY A 127 18.37 5.22 -16.05
C GLY A 127 17.37 5.14 -14.89
N TYR A 128 17.82 4.83 -13.66
CA TYR A 128 16.98 4.75 -12.46
C TYR A 128 17.43 5.73 -11.36
N GLU A 129 18.30 6.66 -11.68
CA GLU A 129 18.95 7.56 -10.72
C GLU A 129 17.95 8.46 -9.99
N ASP A 130 16.90 8.93 -10.69
CA ASP A 130 16.02 9.98 -10.19
C ASP A 130 14.54 9.56 -9.97
N ASN A 131 14.06 8.52 -10.64
CA ASN A 131 12.63 8.23 -10.73
C ASN A 131 12.16 6.99 -9.94
N GLY A 132 13.01 6.40 -9.10
CA GLY A 132 12.67 5.22 -8.34
C GLY A 132 12.52 3.95 -9.21
N PRO A 133 11.88 2.90 -8.70
CA PRO A 133 11.86 1.57 -9.30
C PRO A 133 10.80 1.43 -10.38
N PHE A 134 10.88 2.21 -11.45
CA PHE A 134 9.99 2.10 -12.61
C PHE A 134 10.70 1.41 -13.78
N HIS A 135 9.92 0.82 -14.69
CA HIS A 135 10.40 0.17 -15.91
C HIS A 135 11.40 -0.99 -15.73
N TYR A 136 11.53 -1.53 -14.51
CA TYR A 136 12.46 -2.64 -14.20
C TYR A 136 11.86 -4.02 -14.46
N ARG A 137 10.53 -4.13 -14.58
CA ARG A 137 9.83 -5.39 -14.81
C ARG A 137 9.79 -5.75 -16.28
N ASN A 138 10.26 -6.95 -16.61
CA ASN A 138 10.14 -7.54 -17.94
C ASN A 138 8.93 -8.51 -18.08
N LYS A 139 8.22 -8.80 -16.97
CA LYS A 139 7.01 -9.62 -16.93
C LYS A 139 5.99 -9.03 -15.99
N ALA A 140 4.78 -8.81 -16.46
CA ALA A 140 3.66 -8.35 -15.65
C ALA A 140 2.49 -9.32 -15.78
N GLN A 141 1.70 -9.47 -14.70
CA GLN A 141 0.45 -10.23 -14.70
C GLN A 141 -0.67 -9.24 -14.38
N PHE A 142 -1.66 -9.19 -15.26
CA PHE A 142 -2.83 -8.36 -15.08
C PHE A 142 -4.06 -9.25 -14.90
N PRO A 143 -4.88 -9.03 -13.86
CA PRO A 143 -6.16 -9.72 -13.76
C PRO A 143 -7.07 -9.25 -14.89
N ILE A 144 -7.60 -10.19 -15.66
CA ILE A 144 -8.59 -9.93 -16.69
C ILE A 144 -9.92 -10.48 -16.20
N GLY A 145 -10.98 -9.69 -16.26
CA GLY A 145 -12.32 -10.07 -15.86
C GLY A 145 -13.37 -9.36 -16.68
N LEU A 146 -14.55 -9.95 -16.75
CA LEU A 146 -15.73 -9.26 -17.27
C LEU A 146 -16.26 -8.30 -16.21
N ASP A 147 -16.30 -7.03 -16.54
CA ASP A 147 -16.97 -6.02 -15.72
C ASP A 147 -18.37 -5.80 -16.27
N SER A 148 -19.35 -6.49 -15.69
CA SER A 148 -20.75 -6.40 -16.09
C SER A 148 -21.37 -5.01 -15.83
N THR A 149 -20.66 -4.14 -15.11
CA THR A 149 -21.13 -2.80 -14.75
C THR A 149 -20.59 -1.69 -15.67
N ARG A 150 -19.70 -2.01 -16.61
CA ARG A 150 -19.06 -1.06 -17.51
C ARG A 150 -19.45 -1.26 -18.96
N ASN A 151 -20.06 -0.23 -19.53
CA ASN A 151 -20.13 -0.08 -20.97
C ASN A 151 -18.71 0.15 -21.51
N TYR A 152 -18.16 -0.83 -22.23
CA TYR A 152 -16.84 -0.77 -22.87
C TYR A 152 -16.79 0.12 -24.11
N ASN A 153 -17.77 1.03 -24.27
CA ASN A 153 -17.77 1.97 -25.38
C ASN A 153 -16.63 2.98 -25.21
N ASN A 154 -15.56 2.75 -25.95
CA ASN A 154 -14.48 3.70 -26.28
C ASN A 154 -13.51 4.13 -25.16
N LYS A 155 -12.76 3.19 -24.56
CA LYS A 155 -11.47 3.54 -23.97
C LYS A 155 -10.41 2.53 -24.35
N THR A 156 -9.65 2.83 -25.36
CA THR A 156 -8.31 2.27 -25.61
C THR A 156 -7.43 2.67 -24.44
N TYR A 157 -6.79 1.70 -23.80
CA TYR A 157 -5.75 1.87 -22.78
C TYR A 157 -4.38 1.92 -23.45
#